data_9fe8486426a3891478c6f541a600b1e8
#
_entry.id   9fe8486426a3891478c6f541a600b1e8
#
_cell.length_a   1.000
_cell.length_b   1.000
_cell.length_c   1.000
_cell.angle_alpha   90.00
_cell.angle_beta   90.00
_cell.angle_gamma   90.00
#
_symmetry.space_group_name_H-M   'P 1'
#
loop_
_entity.id
_entity.type
_entity.pdbx_description
1 polymer ?
#
loop_
_entity_poly.entity_id
_entity_poly.type
_entity_poly.pdbx_seq_one_letter_code
_entity_poly.pdbx_strand_id
1 'polypeptide(L)'
;VDTLGTDKNCETMILRIGKKISQFYAYLSFYCDSMFNDPTGRRLWGQMMVQAIRSRNYASMPTSKITSNYYYKNYPEGKITTLALLGTTECLMEEEYISQDWKLADSTKIIHGYQCRLAECHFRGRNYHAWFAPEIPLNEGPWKFNGLPGLILEVYDTQDHYHFTLIGMQQEGTEPVCYYNFRPNYEKIDRIKYLKMSASRTHKGVDPEIKKVL
;
A
#
# COMPACT_ATOMS: atom_id res chain seq x y z
N VAL A 1 7.42 11.20 -3.72
CA VAL A 1 7.68 12.64 -3.55
C VAL A 1 7.37 13.30 -4.88
N ASP A 2 6.35 14.17 -4.90
CA ASP A 2 6.01 14.93 -6.11
C ASP A 2 7.10 15.98 -6.36
N THR A 3 7.95 15.73 -7.35
CA THR A 3 9.00 16.66 -7.77
C THR A 3 8.51 17.70 -8.77
N LEU A 4 7.25 17.61 -9.23
CA LEU A 4 6.69 18.44 -10.28
C LEU A 4 5.68 19.50 -9.78
N GLY A 5 5.39 19.56 -8.48
CA GLY A 5 4.49 20.58 -7.90
C GLY A 5 3.04 20.49 -8.38
N THR A 6 2.63 19.33 -8.88
CA THR A 6 1.22 19.05 -9.16
C THR A 6 0.55 18.60 -7.86
N ASP A 7 -0.70 18.94 -7.62
CA ASP A 7 -1.48 18.61 -6.39
C ASP A 7 -1.73 17.10 -6.17
N LYS A 8 -0.75 16.27 -6.51
CA LYS A 8 -0.82 14.82 -6.26
C LYS A 8 -0.56 14.56 -4.79
N ASN A 9 -1.48 13.88 -4.14
CA ASN A 9 -1.27 13.41 -2.77
C ASN A 9 -0.18 12.35 -2.76
N CYS A 10 0.90 12.60 -2.04
CA CYS A 10 2.02 11.67 -1.87
C CYS A 10 2.10 11.19 -0.43
N GLU A 11 2.38 9.89 -0.24
CA GLU A 11 2.57 9.30 1.08
C GLU A 11 3.71 8.27 1.05
N THR A 12 4.49 8.23 2.12
CA THR A 12 5.53 7.21 2.27
C THR A 12 4.89 5.87 2.60
N MET A 13 5.12 4.91 1.72
CA MET A 13 4.69 3.53 1.89
C MET A 13 5.89 2.64 2.23
N ILE A 14 5.64 1.61 3.01
CA ILE A 14 6.66 0.63 3.40
C ILE A 14 6.29 -0.73 2.80
N LEU A 15 7.21 -1.31 2.05
CA LEU A 15 7.19 -2.71 1.65
C LEU A 15 8.22 -3.47 2.49
N ARG A 16 7.77 -4.41 3.31
CA ARG A 16 8.62 -5.32 4.08
C ARG A 16 8.52 -6.70 3.46
N ILE A 17 9.64 -7.27 3.11
CA ILE A 17 9.72 -8.59 2.46
C ILE A 17 10.38 -9.56 3.45
N GLY A 18 9.60 -10.54 3.91
CA GLY A 18 10.09 -11.63 4.75
C GLY A 18 10.28 -12.92 3.97
N LYS A 19 10.75 -13.97 4.63
CA LYS A 19 10.98 -15.28 3.99
C LYS A 19 9.71 -15.95 3.47
N LYS A 20 8.57 -15.74 4.12
CA LYS A 20 7.29 -16.41 3.80
C LYS A 20 6.19 -15.42 3.47
N ILE A 21 6.17 -14.28 4.13
CA ILE A 21 5.13 -13.26 4.00
C ILE A 21 5.76 -11.92 3.70
N SER A 22 5.04 -11.09 2.95
CA SER A 22 5.39 -9.69 2.74
C SER A 22 4.28 -8.79 3.23
N GLN A 23 4.63 -7.57 3.60
CA GLN A 23 3.71 -6.60 4.17
C GLN A 23 3.88 -5.25 3.45
N PHE A 24 2.75 -4.62 3.09
CA PHE A 24 2.73 -3.29 2.50
C PHE A 24 1.74 -2.39 3.23
N TYR A 25 2.16 -1.19 3.62
CA TYR A 25 1.34 -0.25 4.41
C TYR A 25 1.88 1.18 4.35
N ALA A 26 1.03 2.16 4.70
CA ALA A 26 1.47 3.54 4.88
C ALA A 26 2.27 3.70 6.18
N TYR A 27 3.44 4.33 6.10
CA TYR A 27 4.31 4.57 7.27
C TYR A 27 3.57 5.24 8.42
N LEU A 28 2.81 6.30 8.13
CA LEU A 28 2.07 7.03 9.17
C LEU A 28 0.96 6.20 9.80
N SER A 29 0.30 5.32 9.03
CA SER A 29 -0.71 4.40 9.61
C SER A 29 -0.07 3.46 10.63
N PHE A 30 1.05 2.83 10.28
CA PHE A 30 1.77 1.95 11.19
C PHE A 30 2.28 2.69 12.43
N TYR A 31 2.85 3.87 12.23
CA TYR A 31 3.34 4.71 13.33
C TYR A 31 2.20 5.06 14.31
N CYS A 32 1.04 5.48 13.82
CA CYS A 32 -0.11 5.80 14.66
C CYS A 32 -0.65 4.56 15.37
N ASP A 33 -0.84 3.46 14.66
CA ASP A 33 -1.38 2.22 15.24
C ASP A 33 -0.42 1.66 16.31
N SER A 34 0.89 1.72 16.10
CA SER A 34 1.88 1.32 17.11
C SER A 34 1.84 2.22 18.36
N MET A 35 1.67 3.53 18.18
CA MET A 35 1.48 4.46 19.31
C MET A 35 0.20 4.13 20.08
N PHE A 36 -0.91 3.82 19.41
CA PHE A 36 -2.17 3.47 20.07
C PHE A 36 -2.09 2.18 20.88
N ASN A 37 -1.23 1.25 20.50
CA ASN A 37 -1.04 -0.01 21.22
C ASN A 37 -0.11 0.09 22.43
N ASP A 38 0.60 1.22 22.60
CA ASP A 38 1.42 1.53 23.78
C ASP A 38 0.76 2.63 24.62
N PRO A 39 0.62 2.45 25.97
CA PRO A 39 0.03 3.46 26.84
C PRO A 39 0.74 4.82 26.82
N THR A 40 2.08 4.82 26.74
CA THR A 40 2.88 6.04 26.63
C THR A 40 2.69 6.71 25.27
N GLY A 41 2.69 5.91 24.22
CA GLY A 41 2.42 6.36 22.85
C GLY A 41 1.06 7.02 22.71
N ARG A 42 -0.01 6.44 23.27
CA ARG A 42 -1.36 7.04 23.26
C ARG A 42 -1.37 8.43 23.88
N ARG A 43 -0.67 8.61 25.00
CA ARG A 43 -0.58 9.93 25.64
C ARG A 43 0.15 10.93 24.76
N LEU A 44 1.27 10.52 24.16
CA LEU A 44 2.06 11.35 23.26
C LEU A 44 1.25 11.75 22.01
N TRP A 45 0.58 10.77 21.39
CA TRP A 45 -0.29 11.03 20.24
C TRP A 45 -1.39 12.05 20.57
N GLY A 46 -2.05 11.90 21.74
CA GLY A 46 -3.04 12.85 22.22
C GLY A 46 -2.48 14.25 22.38
N GLN A 47 -1.26 14.41 22.91
CA GLN A 47 -0.58 15.72 23.03
C GLN A 47 -0.31 16.32 21.63
N MET A 48 0.19 15.54 20.68
CA MET A 48 0.43 15.99 19.31
C MET A 48 -0.87 16.47 18.64
N MET A 49 -1.97 15.72 18.80
CA MET A 49 -3.29 16.12 18.29
C MET A 49 -3.77 17.44 18.89
N VAL A 50 -3.70 17.59 20.21
CA VAL A 50 -4.09 18.83 20.91
C VAL A 50 -3.23 20.01 20.44
N GLN A 51 -1.93 19.81 20.26
CA GLN A 51 -1.03 20.83 19.74
C GLN A 51 -1.39 21.26 18.32
N ALA A 52 -1.65 20.30 17.41
CA ALA A 52 -2.05 20.57 16.04
C ALA A 52 -3.35 21.38 15.96
N ILE A 53 -4.34 21.04 16.81
CA ILE A 53 -5.61 21.76 16.90
C ILE A 53 -5.39 23.19 17.44
N ARG A 54 -4.64 23.34 18.52
CA ARG A 54 -4.38 24.66 19.15
C ARG A 54 -3.61 25.61 18.22
N SER A 55 -2.63 25.08 17.49
CA SER A 55 -1.85 25.86 16.52
C SER A 55 -2.57 26.05 15.18
N ARG A 56 -3.76 25.45 14.99
CA ARG A 56 -4.49 25.37 13.72
C ARG A 56 -3.65 24.79 12.57
N ASN A 57 -2.62 24.04 12.90
CA ASN A 57 -1.75 23.35 11.93
C ASN A 57 -2.23 21.91 11.75
N TYR A 58 -3.35 21.72 11.08
CA TYR A 58 -3.94 20.40 10.85
C TYR A 58 -3.06 19.49 9.98
N ALA A 59 -2.15 20.07 9.19
CA ALA A 59 -1.19 19.31 8.40
C ALA A 59 -0.16 18.56 9.26
N SER A 60 0.06 18.99 10.51
CA SER A 60 0.95 18.33 11.46
C SER A 60 0.30 17.18 12.25
N MET A 61 -0.99 16.92 12.02
CA MET A 61 -1.65 15.77 12.65
C MET A 61 -0.99 14.47 12.20
N PRO A 62 -0.61 13.57 13.13
CA PRO A 62 0.00 12.29 12.79
C PRO A 62 -1.08 11.30 12.32
N THR A 63 -1.56 11.48 11.11
CA THR A 63 -2.58 10.64 10.48
C THR A 63 -2.19 10.33 9.05
N SER A 64 -2.50 9.12 8.58
CA SER A 64 -2.36 8.79 7.16
C SER A 64 -3.26 9.68 6.30
N LYS A 65 -2.75 10.09 5.14
CA LYS A 65 -3.43 11.03 4.22
C LYS A 65 -4.13 10.31 3.08
N ILE A 66 -3.63 9.14 2.68
CA ILE A 66 -4.11 8.42 1.50
C ILE A 66 -4.82 7.14 1.90
N THR A 67 -4.14 6.30 2.70
CA THR A 67 -4.68 4.99 3.08
C THR A 67 -4.22 4.56 4.46
N SER A 68 -5.12 3.92 5.19
CA SER A 68 -4.81 3.21 6.45
C SER A 68 -4.78 1.68 6.27
N ASN A 69 -4.79 1.21 5.02
CA ASN A 69 -4.87 -0.22 4.75
C ASN A 69 -3.51 -0.91 4.95
N TYR A 70 -3.57 -2.14 5.47
CA TYR A 70 -2.45 -3.07 5.54
C TYR A 70 -2.68 -4.20 4.55
N TYR A 71 -1.67 -4.54 3.80
CA TYR A 71 -1.69 -5.65 2.86
C TYR A 71 -0.64 -6.68 3.28
N TYR A 72 -1.08 -7.91 3.56
CA TYR A 72 -0.22 -9.05 3.86
C TYR A 72 -0.29 -10.02 2.69
N LYS A 73 0.82 -10.19 2.00
CA LYS A 73 0.92 -11.13 0.89
C LYS A 73 1.42 -12.48 1.39
N ASN A 74 0.80 -13.55 0.87
CA ASN A 74 1.01 -14.92 1.30
C ASN A 74 0.68 -15.17 2.79
N TYR A 75 -0.35 -14.49 3.28
CA TYR A 75 -0.87 -14.68 4.64
C TYR A 75 -2.41 -14.57 4.68
N PRO A 76 -3.11 -15.68 5.08
CA PRO A 76 -2.59 -17.04 5.22
C PRO A 76 -1.91 -17.52 3.94
N GLU A 77 -1.16 -18.62 3.98
CA GLU A 77 -0.45 -19.14 2.81
C GLU A 77 -1.37 -19.25 1.59
N GLY A 78 -0.90 -18.74 0.44
CA GLY A 78 -1.69 -18.65 -0.79
C GLY A 78 -2.72 -17.52 -0.84
N LYS A 79 -2.77 -16.63 0.17
CA LYS A 79 -3.74 -15.52 0.21
C LYS A 79 -3.06 -14.16 0.33
N ILE A 80 -3.80 -13.13 -0.07
CA ILE A 80 -3.53 -11.74 0.31
C ILE A 80 -4.59 -11.33 1.32
N THR A 81 -4.17 -11.01 2.54
CA THR A 81 -5.05 -10.40 3.54
C THR A 81 -4.93 -8.89 3.47
N THR A 82 -6.05 -8.21 3.34
CA THR A 82 -6.15 -6.75 3.43
C THR A 82 -6.92 -6.38 4.69
N LEU A 83 -6.29 -5.60 5.57
CA LEU A 83 -6.95 -4.97 6.69
C LEU A 83 -7.25 -3.53 6.30
N ALA A 84 -8.50 -3.11 6.46
CA ALA A 84 -8.96 -1.78 6.04
C ALA A 84 -9.94 -1.20 7.06
N LEU A 85 -10.00 0.12 7.09
CA LEU A 85 -10.98 0.84 7.89
C LEU A 85 -12.01 1.50 6.96
N LEU A 86 -13.29 1.21 7.19
CA LEU A 86 -14.39 1.82 6.46
C LEU A 86 -15.27 2.63 7.42
N GLY A 87 -14.94 3.92 7.59
CA GLY A 87 -15.48 4.74 8.68
C GLY A 87 -14.99 4.21 10.01
N THR A 88 -15.89 3.67 10.84
CA THR A 88 -15.56 3.03 12.12
C THR A 88 -15.53 1.50 12.04
N THR A 89 -15.84 0.92 10.88
CA THR A 89 -15.88 -0.54 10.69
C THR A 89 -14.50 -1.04 10.28
N GLU A 90 -13.96 -1.97 11.04
CA GLU A 90 -12.72 -2.66 10.77
C GLU A 90 -12.99 -3.86 9.87
N CYS A 91 -12.44 -3.86 8.67
CA CYS A 91 -12.71 -4.86 7.63
C CYS A 91 -11.48 -5.70 7.35
N LEU A 92 -11.67 -7.02 7.24
CA LEU A 92 -10.67 -7.98 6.77
C LEU A 92 -11.16 -8.61 5.47
N MET A 93 -10.34 -8.50 4.44
CA MET A 93 -10.59 -9.11 3.14
C MET A 93 -9.48 -10.10 2.82
N GLU A 94 -9.86 -11.28 2.33
CA GLU A 94 -8.92 -12.29 1.83
C GLU A 94 -9.15 -12.52 0.35
N GLU A 95 -8.06 -12.55 -0.40
CA GLU A 95 -8.04 -12.78 -1.85
C GLU A 95 -6.95 -13.79 -2.20
N GLU A 96 -7.04 -14.42 -3.37
CA GLU A 96 -5.98 -15.34 -3.82
C GLU A 96 -4.66 -14.58 -4.08
N TYR A 97 -3.55 -15.15 -3.62
CA TYR A 97 -2.20 -14.66 -3.91
C TYR A 97 -1.71 -15.24 -5.23
N ILE A 98 -2.10 -14.60 -6.31
CA ILE A 98 -1.69 -14.96 -7.66
C ILE A 98 -0.89 -13.83 -8.29
N SER A 99 0.08 -14.18 -9.12
CA SER A 99 0.82 -13.20 -9.92
C SER A 99 -0.09 -12.56 -10.97
N GLN A 100 0.22 -11.33 -11.35
CA GLN A 100 -0.39 -10.70 -12.50
C GLN A 100 0.13 -11.34 -13.80
N ASP A 101 -0.69 -11.28 -14.86
CA ASP A 101 -0.29 -11.72 -16.21
C ASP A 101 0.62 -10.67 -16.86
N TRP A 102 1.91 -10.73 -16.50
CA TRP A 102 2.91 -9.78 -16.96
C TRP A 102 3.39 -10.09 -18.38
N LYS A 103 3.40 -9.07 -19.23
CA LYS A 103 4.03 -9.08 -20.55
C LYS A 103 5.32 -8.27 -20.48
N LEU A 104 6.45 -8.93 -20.72
CA LEU A 104 7.75 -8.26 -20.74
C LEU A 104 7.88 -7.41 -22.00
N ALA A 105 8.42 -6.21 -21.86
CA ALA A 105 8.76 -5.32 -22.97
C ALA A 105 10.29 -5.18 -23.07
N ASP A 106 10.78 -4.76 -24.24
CA ASP A 106 12.22 -4.62 -24.49
C ASP A 106 12.85 -3.34 -23.93
N SER A 107 12.04 -2.52 -23.27
CA SER A 107 12.53 -1.27 -22.68
C SER A 107 13.28 -1.50 -21.38
N THR A 108 14.34 -0.72 -21.20
CA THR A 108 15.16 -0.71 -19.97
C THR A 108 15.37 0.70 -19.47
N LYS A 109 15.57 0.87 -18.17
CA LYS A 109 16.02 2.11 -17.53
C LYS A 109 16.79 1.83 -16.24
N ILE A 110 17.55 2.80 -15.76
CA ILE A 110 18.25 2.70 -14.48
C ILE A 110 17.42 3.38 -13.38
N ILE A 111 17.15 2.65 -12.28
CA ILE A 111 16.50 3.16 -11.08
C ILE A 111 17.40 2.84 -9.88
N HIS A 112 17.85 3.85 -9.16
CA HIS A 112 18.78 3.71 -8.01
C HIS A 112 20.00 2.82 -8.28
N GLY A 113 20.55 2.90 -9.50
CA GLY A 113 21.73 2.12 -9.92
C GLY A 113 21.43 0.71 -10.43
N TYR A 114 20.19 0.22 -10.33
CA TYR A 114 19.77 -1.07 -10.86
C TYR A 114 19.28 -0.96 -12.29
N GLN A 115 19.70 -1.89 -13.15
CA GLN A 115 19.16 -1.99 -14.50
C GLN A 115 17.78 -2.65 -14.47
N CYS A 116 16.73 -1.87 -14.67
CA CYS A 116 15.35 -2.32 -14.65
C CYS A 116 14.84 -2.63 -16.06
N ARG A 117 13.94 -3.61 -16.15
CA ARG A 117 13.19 -3.97 -17.36
C ARG A 117 11.72 -3.59 -17.18
N LEU A 118 11.08 -3.25 -18.30
CA LEU A 118 9.66 -2.95 -18.34
C LEU A 118 8.83 -4.22 -18.44
N ALA A 119 7.75 -4.27 -17.67
CA ALA A 119 6.67 -5.24 -17.82
C ALA A 119 5.32 -4.53 -17.77
N GLU A 120 4.32 -5.06 -18.45
CA GLU A 120 2.98 -4.52 -18.54
C GLU A 120 1.96 -5.55 -18.12
N CYS A 121 0.89 -5.14 -17.45
CA CYS A 121 -0.24 -6.02 -17.18
C CYS A 121 -1.56 -5.26 -17.13
N HIS A 122 -2.65 -5.99 -17.35
CA HIS A 122 -3.99 -5.52 -17.00
C HIS A 122 -4.39 -6.10 -15.65
N PHE A 123 -4.64 -5.23 -14.67
CA PHE A 123 -4.99 -5.67 -13.33
C PHE A 123 -6.07 -4.78 -12.73
N ARG A 124 -7.19 -5.38 -12.30
CA ARG A 124 -8.30 -4.69 -11.64
C ARG A 124 -8.85 -3.49 -12.41
N GLY A 125 -9.06 -3.66 -13.72
CA GLY A 125 -9.64 -2.65 -14.59
C GLY A 125 -8.68 -1.57 -15.07
N ARG A 126 -7.37 -1.69 -14.79
CA ARG A 126 -6.34 -0.73 -15.19
C ARG A 126 -5.18 -1.42 -15.87
N ASN A 127 -4.52 -0.70 -16.78
CA ASN A 127 -3.26 -1.12 -17.36
C ASN A 127 -2.12 -0.52 -16.54
N TYR A 128 -1.15 -1.36 -16.18
CA TYR A 128 0.01 -0.97 -15.39
C TYR A 128 1.31 -1.21 -16.14
N HIS A 129 2.24 -0.28 -15.95
CA HIS A 129 3.64 -0.41 -16.32
C HIS A 129 4.47 -0.62 -15.05
N ALA A 130 5.28 -1.67 -15.01
CA ALA A 130 6.16 -1.98 -13.88
C ALA A 130 7.60 -2.09 -14.32
N TRP A 131 8.50 -1.41 -13.61
CA TRP A 131 9.93 -1.50 -13.79
C TRP A 131 10.51 -2.35 -12.67
N PHE A 132 11.04 -3.51 -13.03
CA PHE A 132 11.59 -4.45 -12.07
C PHE A 132 13.09 -4.67 -12.31
N ALA A 133 13.83 -4.92 -11.22
CA ALA A 133 15.26 -5.16 -11.21
C ALA A 133 15.55 -6.66 -11.12
N PRO A 134 15.97 -7.34 -12.22
CA PRO A 134 16.35 -8.77 -12.17
C PRO A 134 17.51 -9.07 -11.23
N GLU A 135 18.37 -8.09 -10.98
CA GLU A 135 19.51 -8.19 -10.04
C GLU A 135 19.07 -8.39 -8.58
N ILE A 136 17.82 -8.05 -8.25
CA ILE A 136 17.22 -8.28 -6.93
C ILE A 136 16.21 -9.42 -7.08
N PRO A 137 16.58 -10.69 -6.81
CA PRO A 137 15.76 -11.86 -7.15
C PRO A 137 14.60 -12.08 -6.15
N LEU A 138 13.77 -11.06 -6.00
CA LEU A 138 12.59 -11.05 -5.14
C LEU A 138 11.36 -10.81 -6.03
N ASN A 139 10.45 -11.78 -6.08
CA ASN A 139 9.22 -11.70 -6.90
C ASN A 139 8.16 -10.83 -6.24
N GLU A 140 8.56 -9.64 -5.76
CA GLU A 140 7.75 -8.77 -4.92
C GLU A 140 7.63 -7.36 -5.48
N GLY A 141 6.61 -6.64 -5.02
CA GLY A 141 6.38 -5.25 -5.40
C GLY A 141 5.44 -4.55 -4.41
N PRO A 142 5.18 -3.25 -4.60
CA PRO A 142 4.25 -2.50 -3.77
C PRO A 142 2.82 -3.02 -3.91
N TRP A 143 1.98 -2.69 -2.95
CA TRP A 143 0.57 -3.07 -2.89
C TRP A 143 0.37 -4.58 -3.08
N LYS A 144 -0.34 -5.00 -4.12
CA LYS A 144 -0.63 -6.42 -4.43
C LYS A 144 0.19 -6.94 -5.62
N PHE A 145 1.11 -6.14 -6.15
CA PHE A 145 1.94 -6.55 -7.27
C PHE A 145 3.01 -7.56 -6.85
N ASN A 146 3.18 -8.59 -7.71
CA ASN A 146 4.14 -9.67 -7.50
C ASN A 146 4.37 -10.44 -8.81
N GLY A 147 5.27 -11.43 -8.80
CA GLY A 147 5.41 -12.44 -9.86
C GLY A 147 6.35 -12.08 -11.01
N LEU A 148 6.97 -10.89 -11.03
CA LEU A 148 8.07 -10.60 -11.94
C LEU A 148 9.38 -11.26 -11.44
N PRO A 149 10.30 -11.62 -12.34
CA PRO A 149 11.59 -12.21 -11.96
C PRO A 149 12.57 -11.15 -11.47
N GLY A 150 12.20 -10.44 -10.38
CA GLY A 150 12.93 -9.35 -9.77
C GLY A 150 12.01 -8.38 -9.03
N LEU A 151 12.59 -7.62 -8.10
CA LEU A 151 11.85 -6.64 -7.31
C LEU A 151 11.31 -5.50 -8.18
N ILE A 152 10.03 -5.20 -8.04
CA ILE A 152 9.40 -4.06 -8.71
C ILE A 152 9.83 -2.78 -7.97
N LEU A 153 10.61 -1.94 -8.65
CA LEU A 153 11.11 -0.68 -8.09
C LEU A 153 10.18 0.50 -8.41
N GLU A 154 9.43 0.39 -9.50
CA GLU A 154 8.43 1.40 -9.86
C GLU A 154 7.26 0.73 -10.57
N VAL A 155 6.04 1.15 -10.25
CA VAL A 155 4.84 0.73 -10.97
C VAL A 155 3.80 1.85 -10.97
N TYR A 156 3.19 2.09 -12.11
CA TYR A 156 2.16 3.11 -12.30
C TYR A 156 1.10 2.65 -13.29
N ASP A 157 -0.12 3.16 -13.14
CA ASP A 157 -1.16 2.93 -14.14
C ASP A 157 -1.04 3.95 -15.30
N THR A 158 -1.53 3.56 -16.48
CA THR A 158 -1.42 4.37 -17.71
C THR A 158 -2.16 5.71 -17.63
N GLN A 159 -2.99 5.93 -16.62
CA GLN A 159 -3.71 7.19 -16.36
C GLN A 159 -3.02 8.04 -15.28
N ASP A 160 -1.92 7.53 -14.71
CA ASP A 160 -1.15 8.18 -13.64
C ASP A 160 -1.98 8.51 -12.38
N HIS A 161 -3.01 7.68 -12.10
CA HIS A 161 -3.78 7.80 -10.86
C HIS A 161 -3.09 7.12 -9.68
N TYR A 162 -2.32 6.06 -9.95
CA TYR A 162 -1.53 5.32 -8.96
C TYR A 162 -0.10 5.18 -9.44
N HIS A 163 0.82 5.70 -8.65
CA HIS A 163 2.24 5.63 -8.96
C HIS A 163 3.01 5.30 -7.69
N PHE A 164 3.70 4.17 -7.69
CA PHE A 164 4.61 3.75 -6.64
C PHE A 164 6.03 3.79 -7.17
N THR A 165 6.92 4.46 -6.48
CA THR A 165 8.35 4.51 -6.82
C THR A 165 9.18 4.22 -5.57
N LEU A 166 10.24 3.43 -5.73
CA LEU A 166 11.21 3.18 -4.68
C LEU A 166 11.96 4.49 -4.36
N ILE A 167 12.04 4.83 -3.08
CA ILE A 167 12.81 5.99 -2.58
C ILE A 167 14.01 5.57 -1.72
N GLY A 168 14.05 4.32 -1.29
CA GLY A 168 15.14 3.77 -0.49
C GLY A 168 14.89 2.31 -0.16
N MET A 169 15.98 1.59 0.16
CA MET A 169 15.96 0.17 0.52
C MET A 169 16.92 -0.08 1.67
N GLN A 170 16.50 -0.94 2.60
CA GLN A 170 17.32 -1.43 3.71
C GLN A 170 17.30 -2.96 3.68
N GLN A 171 18.48 -3.59 3.69
CA GLN A 171 18.62 -5.05 3.63
C GLN A 171 18.96 -5.67 4.97
N GLU A 172 19.65 -4.95 5.84
CA GLU A 172 20.13 -5.44 7.12
C GLU A 172 19.50 -4.68 8.30
N GLY A 173 19.52 -5.31 9.48
CA GLY A 173 19.02 -4.69 10.70
C GLY A 173 17.49 -4.51 10.73
N THR A 174 16.75 -5.26 9.90
CA THR A 174 15.29 -5.23 9.88
C THR A 174 14.73 -6.33 10.78
N GLU A 175 13.67 -6.01 11.53
CA GLU A 175 12.93 -7.02 12.28
C GLU A 175 12.19 -7.99 11.34
N PRO A 176 11.93 -9.24 11.77
CA PRO A 176 11.12 -10.17 11.01
C PRO A 176 9.75 -9.59 10.64
N VAL A 177 9.27 -9.90 9.43
CA VAL A 177 7.92 -9.55 9.04
C VAL A 177 6.93 -10.45 9.75
N CYS A 178 6.01 -9.87 10.49
CA CYS A 178 4.96 -10.58 11.21
C CYS A 178 3.59 -9.96 10.94
N TYR A 179 2.54 -10.70 11.22
CA TYR A 179 1.17 -10.19 11.17
C TYR A 179 0.92 -9.33 12.42
N TYR A 180 0.65 -8.06 12.20
CA TYR A 180 0.24 -7.13 13.26
C TYR A 180 -1.27 -7.07 13.31
N ASN A 181 -1.85 -7.53 14.42
CA ASN A 181 -3.26 -7.35 14.70
C ASN A 181 -3.45 -6.19 15.68
N PHE A 182 -3.38 -4.98 15.16
CA PHE A 182 -3.58 -3.77 15.98
C PHE A 182 -5.03 -3.61 16.46
N ARG A 183 -5.98 -4.27 15.80
CA ARG A 183 -7.41 -4.15 16.07
C ARG A 183 -8.04 -5.54 16.06
N PRO A 184 -8.55 -6.01 17.22
CA PRO A 184 -8.96 -7.41 17.37
C PRO A 184 -10.29 -7.76 16.67
N ASN A 185 -11.09 -6.78 16.27
CA ASN A 185 -12.50 -6.99 15.89
C ASN A 185 -12.75 -6.81 14.38
N TYR A 186 -11.86 -7.29 13.52
CA TYR A 186 -12.08 -7.21 12.08
C TYR A 186 -13.29 -8.02 11.64
N GLU A 187 -14.23 -7.39 10.95
CA GLU A 187 -15.31 -8.07 10.22
C GLU A 187 -14.77 -8.62 8.91
N LYS A 188 -14.89 -9.95 8.72
CA LYS A 188 -14.53 -10.57 7.45
C LYS A 188 -15.57 -10.21 6.39
N ILE A 189 -15.12 -9.57 5.32
CA ILE A 189 -15.97 -9.05 4.26
C ILE A 189 -15.38 -9.39 2.88
N ASP A 190 -16.27 -9.64 1.92
CA ASP A 190 -15.86 -9.77 0.52
C ASP A 190 -15.41 -8.42 -0.05
N ARG A 191 -14.40 -8.45 -0.93
CA ARG A 191 -13.82 -7.25 -1.55
C ARG A 191 -14.86 -6.42 -2.31
N ILE A 192 -15.76 -7.06 -3.06
CA ILE A 192 -16.76 -6.34 -3.86
C ILE A 192 -17.76 -5.65 -2.93
N LYS A 193 -18.19 -6.34 -1.86
CA LYS A 193 -19.04 -5.73 -0.83
C LYS A 193 -18.34 -4.53 -0.18
N TYR A 194 -17.04 -4.65 0.15
CA TYR A 194 -16.24 -3.52 0.68
C TYR A 194 -16.23 -2.34 -0.29
N LEU A 195 -15.97 -2.56 -1.58
CA LEU A 195 -15.94 -1.51 -2.59
C LEU A 195 -17.31 -0.82 -2.74
N LYS A 196 -18.42 -1.58 -2.74
CA LYS A 196 -19.78 -1.02 -2.76
C LYS A 196 -20.05 -0.12 -1.55
N MET A 197 -19.68 -0.58 -0.36
CA MET A 197 -19.85 0.18 0.87
C MET A 197 -18.96 1.44 0.88
N SER A 198 -17.73 1.34 0.39
CA SER A 198 -16.81 2.48 0.26
C SER A 198 -17.37 3.52 -0.71
N ALA A 199 -17.82 3.09 -1.87
CA ALA A 199 -18.40 3.96 -2.89
C ALA A 199 -19.66 4.71 -2.40
N SER A 200 -20.50 4.07 -1.59
CA SER A 200 -21.69 4.71 -1.02
C SER A 200 -21.39 5.79 0.03
N ARG A 201 -20.18 5.79 0.62
CA ARG A 201 -19.77 6.77 1.64
C ARG A 201 -19.01 7.96 1.07
N THR A 202 -18.41 7.81 -0.10
CA THR A 202 -17.76 8.93 -0.79
C THR A 202 -18.78 9.75 -1.56
N HIS A 203 -19.11 10.95 -1.11
CA HIS A 203 -19.96 11.91 -1.84
C HIS A 203 -19.29 12.45 -3.13
N LYS A 204 -18.03 12.15 -3.38
CA LYS A 204 -17.35 12.36 -4.68
C LYS A 204 -17.57 11.12 -5.51
N GLY A 205 -18.17 11.29 -6.67
CA GLY A 205 -18.61 10.21 -7.56
C GLY A 205 -17.62 9.06 -7.67
N VAL A 206 -18.15 7.85 -7.63
CA VAL A 206 -17.37 6.62 -7.80
C VAL A 206 -16.56 6.72 -9.08
N ASP A 207 -15.26 6.47 -8.99
CA ASP A 207 -14.37 6.34 -10.14
C ASP A 207 -15.10 5.48 -11.21
N PRO A 208 -15.22 5.97 -12.46
CA PRO A 208 -15.89 5.25 -13.53
C PRO A 208 -15.37 3.82 -13.74
N GLU A 209 -14.10 3.57 -13.43
CA GLU A 209 -13.48 2.25 -13.48
C GLU A 209 -14.01 1.31 -12.38
N ILE A 210 -14.30 1.84 -11.19
CA ILE A 210 -14.94 1.07 -10.12
C ILE A 210 -16.39 0.68 -10.52
N LYS A 211 -17.11 1.56 -11.24
CA LYS A 211 -18.44 1.25 -11.76
C LYS A 211 -18.47 0.08 -12.74
N LYS A 212 -17.39 -0.16 -13.49
CA LYS A 212 -17.31 -1.29 -14.43
C LYS A 212 -17.05 -2.63 -13.74
N VAL A 213 -16.59 -2.63 -12.49
CA VAL A 213 -16.23 -3.82 -11.71
C VAL A 213 -17.33 -4.16 -10.68
N LEU A 214 -18.26 -3.24 -10.43
CA LEU A 214 -19.44 -3.41 -9.58
C LEU A 214 -20.64 -3.89 -10.39
#